data_2a0665a13cbf884ac27a571505bf9f61
#
_entry.id   2a0665a13cbf884ac27a571505bf9f61
#
_cell.length_a   1.000
_cell.length_b   1.000
_cell.length_c   1.000
_cell.angle_alpha   90.00
_cell.angle_beta   90.00
_cell.angle_gamma   90.00
#
_symmetry.space_group_name_H-M   'P 1'
#
loop_
_entity.id
_entity.type
_entity.pdbx_description
1 polymer ?
#
loop_
_entity_poly.entity_id
_entity_poly.type
_entity_poly.pdbx_seq_one_letter_code
_entity_poly.pdbx_strand_id
1 'polypeptide(L)'
;IHNDGCDTSQHDGIHTFHIGRNARVVYTEKHYGEGNGEGERILNPTTNIYMEEGSFAQMDMSQIRGVDSTERKTYAKLGPKAKLVINEKLMTHGRQHALSDVSVDLDGEDSVLQIVSRSVGKDDSVQVFHPIARGNSKCRAHVQCDSILMGNAKISSIPEIAANHVD
;
A
#
# COMPACT_ATOMS: atom_id res chain seq x y z
N ILE A 1 15.27 7.37 -1.46
CA ILE A 1 15.81 8.50 -0.67
C ILE A 1 17.31 8.31 -0.51
N HIS A 2 18.08 9.36 -0.78
CA HIS A 2 19.53 9.39 -0.59
C HIS A 2 19.86 10.40 0.50
N ASN A 3 20.65 10.00 1.49
CA ASN A 3 21.06 10.86 2.60
C ASN A 3 22.54 10.62 2.94
N ASP A 4 23.37 11.62 2.63
CA ASP A 4 24.80 11.66 3.01
C ASP A 4 25.09 12.74 4.08
N GLY A 5 24.07 13.47 4.53
CA GLY A 5 24.17 14.51 5.55
C GLY A 5 23.88 14.01 6.95
N CYS A 6 23.97 14.92 7.93
CA CYS A 6 23.59 14.68 9.32
C CYS A 6 22.11 14.99 9.59
N ASP A 7 21.42 15.59 8.61
CA ASP A 7 20.02 16.03 8.76
C ASP A 7 19.04 14.96 8.29
N THR A 8 17.80 15.04 8.77
CA THR A 8 16.69 14.20 8.32
C THR A 8 16.37 14.47 6.85
N SER A 9 16.23 13.43 6.06
CA SER A 9 15.72 13.48 4.68
C SER A 9 14.30 12.98 4.62
N GLN A 10 13.38 13.79 4.11
CA GLN A 10 11.97 13.44 3.96
C GLN A 10 11.52 13.57 2.51
N HIS A 11 10.72 12.61 2.07
CA HIS A 11 10.06 12.64 0.77
C HIS A 11 8.58 12.32 0.92
N ASP A 12 7.74 13.29 0.57
CA ASP A 12 6.28 13.16 0.54
C ASP A 12 5.84 13.25 -0.92
N GLY A 13 5.61 12.10 -1.54
CA GLY A 13 5.19 12.02 -2.94
C GLY A 13 3.68 11.74 -3.05
N ILE A 14 3.02 12.42 -3.98
CA ILE A 14 1.60 12.17 -4.30
C ILE A 14 1.50 11.71 -5.75
N HIS A 15 0.96 10.50 -5.96
CA HIS A 15 0.67 9.95 -7.26
C HIS A 15 -0.84 9.80 -7.43
N THR A 16 -1.38 10.33 -8.52
CA THR A 16 -2.81 10.21 -8.82
C THR A 16 -2.98 9.55 -10.19
N PHE A 17 -3.76 8.48 -10.23
CA PHE A 17 -4.08 7.71 -11.43
C PHE A 17 -5.56 7.88 -11.75
N HIS A 18 -5.85 8.39 -12.94
CA HIS A 18 -7.18 8.36 -13.54
C HIS A 18 -7.17 7.33 -14.67
N ILE A 19 -7.82 6.19 -14.44
CA ILE A 19 -7.80 5.06 -15.37
C ILE A 19 -9.13 5.01 -16.08
N GLY A 20 -9.11 5.40 -17.35
CA GLY A 20 -10.29 5.52 -18.19
C GLY A 20 -10.96 4.18 -18.49
N ARG A 21 -12.16 4.24 -19.03
CA ARG A 21 -13.00 3.08 -19.38
C ARG A 21 -12.21 2.04 -20.19
N ASN A 22 -12.27 0.78 -19.74
CA ASN A 22 -11.60 -0.36 -20.35
C ASN A 22 -10.06 -0.24 -20.46
N ALA A 23 -9.45 0.78 -19.88
CA ALA A 23 -7.99 0.93 -19.88
C ALA A 23 -7.33 -0.09 -18.93
N ARG A 24 -6.08 -0.44 -19.24
CA ARG A 24 -5.27 -1.35 -18.41
C ARG A 24 -3.96 -0.67 -18.03
N VAL A 25 -3.64 -0.70 -16.75
CA VAL A 25 -2.42 -0.13 -16.18
C VAL A 25 -1.72 -1.17 -15.32
N VAL A 26 -0.42 -1.32 -15.50
CA VAL A 26 0.47 -1.99 -14.55
C VAL A 26 1.50 -0.97 -14.08
N TYR A 27 1.50 -0.69 -12.80
CA TYR A 27 2.40 0.27 -12.18
C TYR A 27 3.32 -0.44 -11.20
N THR A 28 4.61 -0.21 -11.31
CA THR A 28 5.60 -0.76 -10.40
C THR A 28 6.34 0.37 -9.69
N GLU A 29 6.32 0.34 -8.38
CA GLU A 29 7.00 1.29 -7.52
C GLU A 29 7.99 0.56 -6.61
N LYS A 30 9.22 1.09 -6.55
CA LYS A 30 10.25 0.58 -5.65
C LYS A 30 10.80 1.72 -4.81
N HIS A 31 10.71 1.59 -3.52
CA HIS A 31 11.27 2.52 -2.56
C HIS A 31 12.47 1.90 -1.85
N TYR A 32 13.53 2.67 -1.77
CA TYR A 32 14.72 2.33 -1.02
C TYR A 32 15.43 3.60 -0.53
N GLY A 33 16.12 3.51 0.59
CA GLY A 33 16.98 4.55 1.10
C GLY A 33 18.44 4.17 0.88
N GLU A 34 19.26 5.15 0.55
CA GLU A 34 20.71 5.03 0.40
C GLU A 34 21.40 6.20 1.11
N GLY A 35 22.72 6.07 1.30
CA GLY A 35 23.57 7.08 1.93
C GLY A 35 24.03 6.68 3.32
N ASN A 36 25.09 7.33 3.78
CA ASN A 36 25.76 7.10 5.06
C ASN A 36 25.47 8.22 6.08
N GLY A 37 24.47 9.06 5.82
CA GLY A 37 24.05 10.12 6.72
C GLY A 37 23.49 9.60 8.05
N GLU A 38 23.67 10.37 9.11
CA GLU A 38 23.20 10.04 10.45
C GLU A 38 21.72 10.40 10.69
N GLY A 39 21.13 11.27 9.85
CA GLY A 39 19.74 11.68 9.94
C GLY A 39 18.76 10.61 9.48
N GLU A 40 17.51 10.71 9.92
CA GLU A 40 16.44 9.80 9.53
C GLU A 40 16.05 9.93 8.06
N ARG A 41 15.69 8.83 7.44
CA ARG A 41 15.12 8.76 6.09
C ARG A 41 13.63 8.47 6.18
N ILE A 42 12.83 9.50 5.90
CA ILE A 42 11.37 9.45 6.01
C ILE A 42 10.76 9.43 4.60
N LEU A 43 9.83 8.52 4.38
CA LEU A 43 9.16 8.36 3.10
C LEU A 43 7.65 8.15 3.30
N ASN A 44 6.85 9.15 2.93
CA ASN A 44 5.41 9.13 3.11
C ASN A 44 4.69 9.28 1.74
N PRO A 45 4.61 8.21 0.94
CA PRO A 45 3.94 8.26 -0.35
C PRO A 45 2.41 8.20 -0.19
N THR A 46 1.72 9.01 -0.99
CA THR A 46 0.27 8.94 -1.15
C THR A 46 -0.07 8.53 -2.59
N THR A 47 -0.93 7.53 -2.74
CA THR A 47 -1.39 7.06 -4.05
C THR A 47 -2.91 7.12 -4.11
N ASN A 48 -3.45 7.84 -5.11
CA ASN A 48 -4.88 7.94 -5.38
C ASN A 48 -5.19 7.27 -6.72
N ILE A 49 -6.21 6.40 -6.76
CA ILE A 49 -6.56 5.60 -7.94
C ILE A 49 -8.05 5.74 -8.20
N TYR A 50 -8.40 6.32 -9.34
CA TYR A 50 -9.79 6.47 -9.80
C TYR A 50 -9.98 5.63 -11.05
N MET A 51 -10.87 4.64 -10.97
CA MET A 51 -11.07 3.64 -12.02
C MET A 51 -12.46 3.74 -12.62
N GLU A 52 -12.52 3.96 -13.93
CA GLU A 52 -13.76 3.94 -14.68
C GLU A 52 -14.21 2.50 -15.02
N GLU A 53 -15.40 2.39 -15.60
CA GLU A 53 -16.01 1.10 -15.96
C GLU A 53 -15.08 0.20 -16.78
N GLY A 54 -15.00 -1.08 -16.40
CA GLY A 54 -14.25 -2.12 -17.09
C GLY A 54 -12.74 -1.97 -17.07
N SER A 55 -12.22 -0.98 -16.33
CA SER A 55 -10.78 -0.76 -16.24
C SER A 55 -10.07 -1.79 -15.36
N PHE A 56 -8.79 -1.96 -15.60
CA PHE A 56 -7.91 -2.84 -14.82
C PHE A 56 -6.67 -2.09 -14.37
N ALA A 57 -6.34 -2.21 -13.10
CA ALA A 57 -5.07 -1.73 -12.58
C ALA A 57 -4.39 -2.80 -11.71
N GLN A 58 -3.07 -2.91 -11.88
CA GLN A 58 -2.20 -3.65 -10.97
C GLN A 58 -1.13 -2.72 -10.44
N MET A 59 -1.05 -2.62 -9.12
CA MET A 59 -0.09 -1.80 -8.39
C MET A 59 0.87 -2.71 -7.64
N ASP A 60 2.11 -2.79 -8.12
CA ASP A 60 3.19 -3.57 -7.51
C ASP A 60 4.11 -2.62 -6.74
N MET A 61 3.95 -2.56 -5.43
CA MET A 61 4.65 -1.64 -4.55
C MET A 61 5.65 -2.40 -3.66
N SER A 62 6.89 -1.95 -3.64
CA SER A 62 7.95 -2.59 -2.86
C SER A 62 8.76 -1.58 -2.07
N GLN A 63 8.95 -1.84 -0.79
CA GLN A 63 9.90 -1.13 0.06
C GLN A 63 10.84 -2.14 0.68
N ILE A 64 12.12 -2.08 0.30
CA ILE A 64 13.05 -3.17 0.58
C ILE A 64 14.05 -2.82 1.68
N ARG A 65 14.56 -1.59 1.74
CA ARG A 65 15.59 -1.20 2.72
C ARG A 65 15.77 0.31 2.83
N GLY A 66 16.44 0.72 3.89
CA GLY A 66 17.04 2.04 4.00
C GLY A 66 16.06 3.19 4.25
N VAL A 67 14.83 2.88 4.65
CA VAL A 67 13.85 3.88 5.08
C VAL A 67 13.56 3.65 6.55
N ASP A 68 13.80 4.66 7.38
CA ASP A 68 13.70 4.54 8.82
C ASP A 68 12.26 4.67 9.30
N SER A 69 11.47 5.52 8.63
CA SER A 69 10.06 5.69 8.88
C SER A 69 9.28 5.86 7.58
N THR A 70 8.15 5.18 7.45
CA THR A 70 7.25 5.37 6.33
C THR A 70 5.78 5.34 6.77
N GLU A 71 5.00 6.25 6.22
CA GLU A 71 3.54 6.25 6.30
C GLU A 71 2.99 6.29 4.87
N ARG A 72 2.61 5.12 4.36
CA ARG A 72 2.02 4.98 3.02
C ARG A 72 0.50 5.09 3.12
N LYS A 73 -0.08 5.93 2.27
CA LYS A 73 -1.54 6.06 2.11
C LYS A 73 -1.94 5.72 0.69
N THR A 74 -2.84 4.77 0.53
CA THR A 74 -3.40 4.40 -0.76
C THR A 74 -4.92 4.50 -0.69
N TYR A 75 -5.49 5.28 -1.59
CA TYR A 75 -6.94 5.38 -1.77
C TYR A 75 -7.31 4.95 -3.19
N ALA A 76 -8.39 4.19 -3.31
CA ALA A 76 -8.93 3.81 -4.61
C ALA A 76 -10.46 3.88 -4.63
N LYS A 77 -10.99 4.25 -5.80
CA LYS A 77 -12.41 4.24 -6.08
C LYS A 77 -12.66 3.48 -7.38
N LEU A 78 -13.49 2.43 -7.31
CA LEU A 78 -13.73 1.51 -8.40
C LEU A 78 -15.12 1.70 -8.98
N GLY A 79 -15.18 1.98 -10.29
CA GLY A 79 -16.39 1.98 -11.10
C GLY A 79 -16.87 0.57 -11.44
N PRO A 80 -17.99 0.45 -12.20
CA PRO A 80 -18.56 -0.85 -12.57
C PRO A 80 -17.56 -1.75 -13.29
N LYS A 81 -17.51 -3.04 -12.94
CA LYS A 81 -16.63 -4.05 -13.56
C LYS A 81 -15.14 -3.69 -13.54
N ALA A 82 -14.74 -2.66 -12.77
CA ALA A 82 -13.34 -2.34 -12.58
C ALA A 82 -12.65 -3.37 -11.68
N LYS A 83 -11.40 -3.69 -11.99
CA LYS A 83 -10.59 -4.64 -11.20
C LYS A 83 -9.28 -4.00 -10.76
N LEU A 84 -9.06 -3.93 -9.45
CA LEU A 84 -7.82 -3.47 -8.84
C LEU A 84 -7.10 -4.63 -8.15
N VAL A 85 -5.81 -4.77 -8.48
CA VAL A 85 -4.88 -5.68 -7.79
C VAL A 85 -3.79 -4.85 -7.15
N ILE A 86 -3.60 -4.99 -5.84
CA ILE A 86 -2.51 -4.36 -5.09
C ILE A 86 -1.63 -5.46 -4.54
N ASN A 87 -0.37 -5.46 -4.95
CA ASN A 87 0.68 -6.32 -4.41
C ASN A 87 1.66 -5.44 -3.63
N GLU A 88 1.75 -5.63 -2.33
CA GLU A 88 2.68 -4.92 -1.48
C GLU A 88 3.76 -5.86 -0.95
N LYS A 89 5.01 -5.42 -1.02
CA LYS A 89 6.15 -6.11 -0.40
C LYS A 89 6.88 -5.14 0.51
N LEU A 90 6.93 -5.46 1.79
CA LEU A 90 7.52 -4.60 2.80
C LEU A 90 8.56 -5.36 3.62
N MET A 91 9.77 -4.80 3.70
CA MET A 91 10.83 -5.31 4.57
C MET A 91 11.28 -4.22 5.53
N THR A 92 11.30 -4.53 6.80
CA THR A 92 11.80 -3.66 7.85
C THR A 92 12.81 -4.38 8.73
N HIS A 93 13.79 -3.64 9.23
CA HIS A 93 14.82 -4.14 10.15
C HIS A 93 15.26 -3.05 11.13
N GLY A 94 16.11 -3.39 12.09
CA GLY A 94 16.57 -2.43 13.10
C GLY A 94 15.40 -1.88 13.89
N ARG A 95 15.26 -0.57 13.96
CA ARG A 95 14.16 0.15 14.63
C ARG A 95 13.22 0.83 13.64
N GLN A 96 13.17 0.36 12.40
CA GLN A 96 12.33 0.94 11.36
C GLN A 96 10.85 0.81 11.69
N HIS A 97 10.07 1.82 11.29
CA HIS A 97 8.63 1.85 11.42
C HIS A 97 7.97 1.99 10.06
N ALA A 98 6.94 1.17 9.81
CA ALA A 98 6.17 1.26 8.58
C ALA A 98 4.68 1.15 8.87
N LEU A 99 3.93 2.13 8.40
CA LEU A 99 2.47 2.13 8.38
C LEU A 99 2.00 2.12 6.93
N SER A 100 1.11 1.21 6.59
CA SER A 100 0.44 1.17 5.28
C SER A 100 -1.08 1.16 5.49
N ASP A 101 -1.70 2.28 5.13
CA ASP A 101 -3.15 2.44 5.08
C ASP A 101 -3.63 2.29 3.63
N VAL A 102 -4.53 1.34 3.39
CA VAL A 102 -5.17 1.13 2.09
C VAL A 102 -6.68 1.25 2.25
N SER A 103 -7.30 2.17 1.55
CA SER A 103 -8.74 2.43 1.61
C SER A 103 -9.34 2.34 0.22
N VAL A 104 -10.28 1.41 0.00
CA VAL A 104 -10.88 1.17 -1.31
C VAL A 104 -12.39 1.21 -1.24
N ASP A 105 -12.99 2.06 -2.06
CA ASP A 105 -14.43 2.14 -2.29
C ASP A 105 -14.79 1.35 -3.56
N LEU A 106 -15.56 0.26 -3.38
CA LEU A 106 -16.12 -0.54 -4.47
C LEU A 106 -17.55 -0.04 -4.75
N ASP A 107 -17.63 1.06 -5.53
CA ASP A 107 -18.89 1.75 -5.80
C ASP A 107 -19.64 1.15 -7.00
N GLY A 108 -18.92 0.55 -7.93
CA GLY A 108 -19.48 0.01 -9.15
C GLY A 108 -19.90 -1.45 -9.02
N GLU A 109 -21.01 -1.82 -9.67
CA GLU A 109 -21.48 -3.21 -9.75
C GLU A 109 -20.42 -4.10 -10.42
N ASP A 110 -20.24 -5.31 -9.88
CA ASP A 110 -19.27 -6.31 -10.31
C ASP A 110 -17.79 -5.84 -10.24
N SER A 111 -17.51 -4.82 -9.45
CA SER A 111 -16.12 -4.42 -9.17
C SER A 111 -15.38 -5.45 -8.32
N VAL A 112 -14.07 -5.54 -8.50
CA VAL A 112 -13.22 -6.54 -7.84
C VAL A 112 -11.97 -5.91 -7.28
N LEU A 113 -11.70 -6.20 -6.00
CA LEU A 113 -10.47 -5.83 -5.31
C LEU A 113 -9.72 -7.08 -4.88
N GLN A 114 -8.42 -7.10 -5.13
CA GLN A 114 -7.49 -8.07 -4.56
C GLN A 114 -6.29 -7.35 -3.97
N ILE A 115 -6.05 -7.54 -2.68
CA ILE A 115 -4.87 -7.03 -1.99
C ILE A 115 -4.06 -8.22 -1.47
N VAL A 116 -2.77 -8.27 -1.82
CA VAL A 116 -1.81 -9.24 -1.28
C VAL A 116 -0.64 -8.46 -0.69
N SER A 117 -0.53 -8.48 0.64
CA SER A 117 0.60 -7.90 1.36
C SER A 117 1.52 -9.02 1.86
N ARG A 118 2.80 -8.92 1.51
CA ARG A 118 3.85 -9.81 1.99
C ARG A 118 4.91 -9.01 2.71
N SER A 119 5.12 -9.32 3.96
CA SER A 119 6.02 -8.56 4.80
C SER A 119 7.03 -9.41 5.56
N VAL A 120 8.21 -8.82 5.76
CA VAL A 120 9.27 -9.38 6.59
C VAL A 120 9.69 -8.31 7.60
N GLY A 121 9.55 -8.62 8.87
CA GLY A 121 10.03 -7.79 9.97
C GLY A 121 11.21 -8.46 10.68
N LYS A 122 12.27 -7.69 10.95
CA LYS A 122 13.46 -8.13 11.66
C LYS A 122 13.81 -7.20 12.81
N ASP A 123 14.59 -7.72 13.75
CA ASP A 123 15.13 -6.97 14.90
C ASP A 123 14.00 -6.39 15.80
N ASP A 124 13.98 -5.10 16.04
CA ASP A 124 12.97 -4.38 16.84
C ASP A 124 12.03 -3.56 15.96
N SER A 125 11.93 -3.87 14.67
CA SER A 125 11.11 -3.11 13.73
C SER A 125 9.60 -3.33 13.94
N VAL A 126 8.81 -2.35 13.52
CA VAL A 126 7.35 -2.36 13.67
C VAL A 126 6.68 -2.08 12.33
N GLN A 127 5.71 -2.91 11.98
CA GLN A 127 4.86 -2.68 10.81
C GLN A 127 3.39 -2.72 11.22
N VAL A 128 2.60 -1.83 10.63
CA VAL A 128 1.14 -1.83 10.71
C VAL A 128 0.58 -1.80 9.30
N PHE A 129 -0.28 -2.76 8.97
CA PHE A 129 -1.01 -2.83 7.72
C PHE A 129 -2.51 -2.77 8.00
N HIS A 130 -3.15 -1.73 7.47
CA HIS A 130 -4.56 -1.44 7.72
C HIS A 130 -5.33 -1.26 6.40
N PRO A 131 -5.74 -2.37 5.75
CA PRO A 131 -6.58 -2.32 4.58
C PRO A 131 -8.06 -2.21 4.95
N ILE A 132 -8.76 -1.29 4.31
CA ILE A 132 -10.20 -1.08 4.42
C ILE A 132 -10.83 -1.23 3.05
N ALA A 133 -11.76 -2.16 2.89
CA ALA A 133 -12.57 -2.32 1.69
C ALA A 133 -14.05 -2.02 2.02
N ARG A 134 -14.64 -1.04 1.33
CA ARG A 134 -16.05 -0.70 1.45
C ARG A 134 -16.80 -1.14 0.21
N GLY A 135 -17.63 -2.16 0.35
CA GLY A 135 -18.52 -2.67 -0.71
C GLY A 135 -19.81 -1.87 -0.73
N ASN A 136 -19.91 -0.88 -1.61
CA ASN A 136 -21.06 0.01 -1.76
C ASN A 136 -22.05 -0.49 -2.84
N SER A 137 -21.73 -1.58 -3.52
CA SER A 137 -22.49 -2.22 -4.57
C SER A 137 -22.18 -3.72 -4.57
N LYS A 138 -22.83 -4.51 -5.42
CA LYS A 138 -22.46 -5.92 -5.64
C LYS A 138 -21.01 -6.01 -6.13
N CYS A 139 -20.12 -6.51 -5.28
CA CYS A 139 -18.68 -6.51 -5.52
C CYS A 139 -17.99 -7.69 -4.86
N ARG A 140 -16.69 -7.82 -5.11
CA ARG A 140 -15.83 -8.80 -4.44
C ARG A 140 -14.56 -8.13 -3.93
N ALA A 141 -14.21 -8.44 -2.68
CA ALA A 141 -12.96 -8.01 -2.08
C ALA A 141 -12.21 -9.22 -1.48
N HIS A 142 -10.92 -9.30 -1.74
CA HIS A 142 -10.03 -10.29 -1.15
C HIS A 142 -8.80 -9.58 -0.59
N VAL A 143 -8.51 -9.85 0.69
CA VAL A 143 -7.32 -9.32 1.37
C VAL A 143 -6.54 -10.48 1.95
N GLN A 144 -5.27 -10.59 1.56
CA GLN A 144 -4.33 -11.59 2.05
C GLN A 144 -3.11 -10.89 2.65
N CYS A 145 -2.71 -11.31 3.86
CA CYS A 145 -1.54 -10.79 4.57
C CYS A 145 -0.65 -11.95 4.98
N ASP A 146 0.53 -12.05 4.38
CA ASP A 146 1.55 -13.05 4.70
C ASP A 146 2.74 -12.35 5.37
N SER A 147 3.15 -12.80 6.55
CA SER A 147 4.20 -12.15 7.33
C SER A 147 5.23 -13.13 7.88
N ILE A 148 6.50 -12.72 7.83
CA ILE A 148 7.61 -13.44 8.48
C ILE A 148 8.22 -12.51 9.53
N LEU A 149 8.32 -12.99 10.74
CA LEU A 149 8.89 -12.28 11.88
C LEU A 149 10.21 -12.91 12.33
N MET A 150 11.22 -12.06 12.57
CA MET A 150 12.52 -12.47 13.07
C MET A 150 12.96 -11.51 14.18
N GLY A 151 13.52 -12.05 15.26
CA GLY A 151 13.90 -11.25 16.44
C GLY A 151 12.67 -10.77 17.23
N ASN A 152 12.65 -9.51 17.60
CA ASN A 152 11.56 -8.87 18.36
C ASN A 152 10.59 -8.08 17.48
N ALA A 153 10.64 -8.24 16.18
CA ALA A 153 9.81 -7.51 15.25
C ALA A 153 8.31 -7.72 15.51
N LYS A 154 7.52 -6.69 15.24
CA LYS A 154 6.07 -6.70 15.41
C LYS A 154 5.40 -6.32 14.11
N ILE A 155 4.44 -7.13 13.68
CA ILE A 155 3.59 -6.85 12.52
C ILE A 155 2.13 -6.98 12.95
N SER A 156 1.36 -5.90 12.79
CA SER A 156 -0.07 -5.89 13.00
C SER A 156 -0.77 -5.76 11.67
N SER A 157 -1.68 -6.68 11.34
CA SER A 157 -2.56 -6.60 10.19
C SER A 157 -4.00 -6.46 10.67
N ILE A 158 -4.66 -5.37 10.30
CA ILE A 158 -5.99 -5.00 10.77
C ILE A 158 -6.91 -4.82 9.55
N PRO A 159 -7.30 -5.92 8.87
CA PRO A 159 -8.19 -5.82 7.72
C PRO A 159 -9.63 -5.49 8.14
N GLU A 160 -10.22 -4.53 7.45
CA GLU A 160 -11.63 -4.18 7.60
C GLU A 160 -12.37 -4.36 6.28
N ILE A 161 -13.52 -5.03 6.32
CA ILE A 161 -14.42 -5.16 5.18
C ILE A 161 -15.80 -4.72 5.62
N ALA A 162 -16.29 -3.62 5.04
CA ALA A 162 -17.64 -3.12 5.25
C ALA A 162 -18.50 -3.43 4.03
N ALA A 163 -19.57 -4.21 4.23
CA ALA A 163 -20.60 -4.45 3.22
C ALA A 163 -21.75 -3.45 3.45
N ASN A 164 -21.77 -2.40 2.64
CA ASN A 164 -22.80 -1.35 2.72
C ASN A 164 -24.00 -1.64 1.81
N HIS A 165 -23.86 -2.57 0.87
CA HIS A 165 -24.93 -3.06 0.00
C HIS A 165 -25.34 -4.46 0.46
N VAL A 166 -26.60 -4.61 0.79
CA VAL A 166 -27.21 -5.89 1.18
C VAL A 166 -28.38 -6.12 0.22
N ASP A 167 -28.32 -7.20 -0.58
CA ASP A 167 -29.44 -7.69 -1.39
C ASP A 167 -30.41 -8.52 -0.54
#